data_e9593a85f546d9141f336e6fac460d29
#
_entry.id   e9593a85f546d9141f336e6fac460d29
#
_cell.length_a   1.000
_cell.length_b   1.000
_cell.length_c   1.000
_cell.angle_alpha   90.00
_cell.angle_beta   90.00
_cell.angle_gamma   90.00
#
_symmetry.space_group_name_H-M   'P 1'
#
loop_
_entity.id
_entity.type
_entity.pdbx_description
1 polymer ?
#
loop_
_entity_poly.entity_id
_entity_poly.type
_entity_poly.pdbx_seq_one_letter_code
_entity_poly.pdbx_strand_id
1 'polypeptide(L)'
;MKEIKSKIYYVGVNDRVKSLFEGLWPLPEGVSYNSYLIDDDKVCLIDSVEVDFFTQFIENIREVLGDRKIDYLVINHMEPDHSGSIALVKKYYPDVKVIGNKKTFGMLSGFYGLQDDNNIEVNNDDTIDLGTYQLKFVFAPMVHWPETMVTLCTPKSSTTDAQPSTLFSGDAFGCFGALNGGIIDSEINCDTCWLEMVRYYSNIVGKYGVPVQGALKKLAGIDIDYICSTHGPVWHEHIDRVVAEYDRMSRYETQEGIVICYGTMYGNTERMAEHIAAAASKAGIKNIVMYNVSKTHHSYIIRDVFRYKGLIVGAPTYNTALYHEMEVLLSELAGKDIKNHYLGWFGSHGWASKAVGKIQEWNDNALKFEPVGTPVDMKQAMTPEVKANCEALGKAMAERLIADR
;
A
#
# COMPACT_ATOMS: atom_id res chain seq x y z
N MET A 1 -6.57 -22.84 -14.49
CA MET A 1 -6.74 -21.82 -13.39
C MET A 1 -6.66 -22.50 -12.04
N LYS A 2 -6.36 -21.73 -10.97
CA LYS A 2 -6.17 -22.31 -9.64
C LYS A 2 -7.41 -22.19 -8.78
N GLU A 3 -7.87 -23.31 -8.22
CA GLU A 3 -8.84 -23.33 -7.15
C GLU A 3 -8.16 -22.96 -5.82
N ILE A 4 -8.69 -21.88 -5.16
CA ILE A 4 -8.19 -21.40 -3.87
C ILE A 4 -8.88 -22.16 -2.74
N LYS A 5 -10.19 -22.26 -2.82
CA LYS A 5 -11.09 -22.97 -1.91
C LYS A 5 -12.21 -23.56 -2.75
N SER A 6 -12.93 -24.56 -2.26
CA SER A 6 -14.00 -25.20 -3.02
C SER A 6 -14.86 -24.21 -3.81
N LYS A 7 -14.95 -24.38 -5.12
CA LYS A 7 -15.68 -23.51 -6.07
C LYS A 7 -15.18 -22.05 -6.19
N ILE A 8 -14.09 -21.66 -5.53
CA ILE A 8 -13.50 -20.32 -5.62
C ILE A 8 -12.19 -20.40 -6.37
N TYR A 9 -12.10 -19.75 -7.51
CA TYR A 9 -10.96 -19.82 -8.43
C TYR A 9 -10.29 -18.45 -8.61
N TYR A 10 -8.97 -18.44 -8.67
CA TYR A 10 -8.20 -17.30 -9.15
C TYR A 10 -8.23 -17.27 -10.67
N VAL A 11 -8.67 -16.16 -11.25
CA VAL A 11 -8.74 -15.94 -12.71
C VAL A 11 -7.98 -14.67 -13.15
N GLY A 12 -7.22 -14.07 -12.25
CA GLY A 12 -6.44 -12.85 -12.49
C GLY A 12 -5.27 -13.07 -13.46
N VAL A 13 -4.49 -12.00 -13.65
CA VAL A 13 -3.37 -11.92 -14.60
C VAL A 13 -2.15 -11.27 -13.96
N ASN A 14 -0.97 -11.46 -14.56
CA ASN A 14 0.28 -10.81 -14.17
C ASN A 14 0.73 -9.83 -15.25
N ASP A 15 0.98 -8.59 -14.87
CA ASP A 15 1.63 -7.59 -15.72
C ASP A 15 3.11 -7.47 -15.34
N ARG A 16 3.99 -7.88 -16.26
CA ARG A 16 5.45 -7.79 -16.11
C ARG A 16 6.06 -6.70 -16.98
N VAL A 17 5.22 -5.89 -17.63
CA VAL A 17 5.63 -4.90 -18.62
C VAL A 17 5.44 -3.48 -18.07
N LYS A 18 4.40 -3.25 -17.26
CA LYS A 18 4.12 -1.96 -16.67
C LYS A 18 5.26 -1.53 -15.74
N SER A 19 5.86 -0.39 -16.01
CA SER A 19 7.00 0.13 -15.25
C SER A 19 6.61 0.94 -14.03
N LEU A 20 5.40 1.55 -14.04
CA LEU A 20 4.90 2.42 -12.97
C LEU A 20 3.44 2.10 -12.66
N PHE A 21 3.12 1.86 -11.39
CA PHE A 21 1.76 1.81 -10.87
C PHE A 21 1.22 3.23 -10.72
N GLU A 22 -0.03 3.50 -11.11
CA GLU A 22 -0.65 4.84 -11.14
C GLU A 22 0.19 5.91 -11.89
N GLY A 23 1.14 5.48 -12.73
CA GLY A 23 2.10 6.38 -13.36
C GLY A 23 3.15 7.00 -12.43
N LEU A 24 3.20 6.56 -11.16
CA LEU A 24 4.05 7.10 -10.09
C LEU A 24 5.01 6.07 -9.50
N TRP A 25 4.55 4.89 -9.14
CA TRP A 25 5.29 3.96 -8.28
C TRP A 25 5.99 2.89 -9.09
N PRO A 26 7.33 2.78 -9.03
CA PRO A 26 8.09 1.79 -9.80
C PRO A 26 7.66 0.35 -9.51
N LEU A 27 7.55 -0.45 -10.56
CA LEU A 27 7.19 -1.86 -10.54
C LEU A 27 8.32 -2.73 -11.11
N PRO A 28 9.48 -2.84 -10.43
CA PRO A 28 10.59 -3.64 -10.95
C PRO A 28 10.25 -5.12 -11.13
N GLU A 29 9.33 -5.63 -10.29
CA GLU A 29 8.86 -7.02 -10.32
C GLU A 29 7.45 -7.13 -10.93
N GLY A 30 6.97 -6.09 -11.63
CA GLY A 30 5.62 -6.04 -12.17
C GLY A 30 4.53 -5.90 -11.13
N VAL A 31 3.31 -6.30 -11.48
CA VAL A 31 2.11 -6.29 -10.61
C VAL A 31 1.16 -7.42 -11.03
N SER A 32 0.40 -7.96 -10.11
CA SER A 32 -0.74 -8.82 -10.44
C SER A 32 -2.04 -8.03 -10.38
N TYR A 33 -2.96 -8.31 -11.30
CA TYR A 33 -4.36 -7.87 -11.24
C TYR A 33 -5.19 -9.09 -10.93
N ASN A 34 -5.62 -9.20 -9.69
CA ASN A 34 -6.33 -10.36 -9.21
C ASN A 34 -7.84 -10.20 -9.39
N SER A 35 -8.46 -11.21 -9.93
CA SER A 35 -9.89 -11.37 -10.00
C SER A 35 -10.23 -12.80 -9.62
N TYR A 36 -11.42 -12.99 -9.08
CA TYR A 36 -11.82 -14.28 -8.53
C TYR A 36 -13.17 -14.70 -9.09
N LEU A 37 -13.34 -16.01 -9.29
CA LEU A 37 -14.56 -16.58 -9.81
C LEU A 37 -15.13 -17.57 -8.80
N ILE A 38 -16.40 -17.41 -8.46
CA ILE A 38 -17.16 -18.33 -7.62
C ILE A 38 -18.07 -19.12 -8.54
N ASP A 39 -17.76 -20.41 -8.74
CA ASP A 39 -18.51 -21.32 -9.61
C ASP A 39 -19.57 -22.09 -8.82
N ASP A 40 -20.61 -21.40 -8.38
CA ASP A 40 -21.72 -21.96 -7.61
C ASP A 40 -23.00 -22.08 -8.47
N ASP A 41 -24.17 -22.30 -7.86
CA ASP A 41 -25.47 -22.33 -8.56
C ASP A 41 -25.68 -21.02 -9.33
N LYS A 42 -25.30 -19.89 -8.72
CA LYS A 42 -25.12 -18.60 -9.37
C LYS A 42 -23.63 -18.32 -9.50
N VAL A 43 -23.16 -18.12 -10.72
CA VAL A 43 -21.77 -17.79 -11.00
C VAL A 43 -21.50 -16.33 -10.70
N CYS A 44 -20.51 -16.07 -9.88
CA CYS A 44 -20.15 -14.71 -9.50
C CYS A 44 -18.66 -14.42 -9.80
N LEU A 45 -18.42 -13.37 -10.55
CA LEU A 45 -17.09 -12.79 -10.78
C LEU A 45 -16.87 -11.64 -9.78
N ILE A 46 -15.70 -11.59 -9.16
CA ILE A 46 -15.31 -10.56 -8.20
C ILE A 46 -14.19 -9.72 -8.80
N ASP A 47 -14.47 -8.43 -9.00
CA ASP A 47 -13.64 -7.46 -9.66
C ASP A 47 -13.21 -7.89 -11.09
N SER A 48 -12.47 -7.06 -11.79
CA SER A 48 -11.90 -7.39 -13.10
C SER A 48 -10.42 -7.06 -13.12
N VAL A 49 -9.84 -6.88 -14.29
CA VAL A 49 -8.41 -6.60 -14.48
C VAL A 49 -8.20 -5.40 -15.39
N GLU A 50 -6.98 -4.90 -15.44
CA GLU A 50 -6.52 -3.90 -16.41
C GLU A 50 -6.93 -4.32 -17.84
N VAL A 51 -7.46 -3.39 -18.61
CA VAL A 51 -8.07 -3.64 -19.92
C VAL A 51 -7.11 -4.27 -20.93
N ASP A 52 -5.84 -3.95 -20.87
CA ASP A 52 -4.82 -4.52 -21.77
C ASP A 52 -4.67 -6.04 -21.62
N PHE A 53 -5.08 -6.61 -20.50
CA PHE A 53 -5.03 -8.05 -20.20
C PHE A 53 -6.37 -8.77 -20.41
N PHE A 54 -7.37 -8.10 -20.97
CA PHE A 54 -8.72 -8.67 -21.12
C PHE A 54 -8.74 -10.02 -21.86
N THR A 55 -7.93 -10.18 -22.91
CA THR A 55 -7.89 -11.44 -23.67
C THR A 55 -7.48 -12.62 -22.79
N GLN A 56 -6.41 -12.46 -22.02
CA GLN A 56 -5.95 -13.50 -21.09
C GLN A 56 -6.99 -13.72 -19.96
N PHE A 57 -7.56 -12.66 -19.47
CA PHE A 57 -8.58 -12.71 -18.43
C PHE A 57 -9.80 -13.54 -18.84
N ILE A 58 -10.35 -13.29 -20.05
CA ILE A 58 -11.51 -14.03 -20.53
C ILE A 58 -11.19 -15.51 -20.83
N GLU A 59 -9.94 -15.82 -21.25
CA GLU A 59 -9.48 -17.18 -21.40
C GLU A 59 -9.42 -17.90 -20.05
N ASN A 60 -8.90 -17.23 -19.01
CA ASN A 60 -8.86 -17.76 -17.65
C ASN A 60 -10.26 -18.08 -17.10
N ILE A 61 -11.23 -17.18 -17.31
CA ILE A 61 -12.63 -17.40 -16.92
C ILE A 61 -13.21 -18.62 -17.66
N ARG A 62 -12.99 -18.71 -18.97
CA ARG A 62 -13.51 -19.83 -19.79
C ARG A 62 -12.88 -21.17 -19.43
N GLU A 63 -11.63 -21.19 -19.01
CA GLU A 63 -11.00 -22.43 -18.55
C GLU A 63 -11.75 -23.05 -17.34
N VAL A 64 -12.31 -22.20 -16.47
CA VAL A 64 -13.09 -22.65 -15.31
C VAL A 64 -14.53 -22.95 -15.71
N LEU A 65 -15.19 -22.04 -16.41
CA LEU A 65 -16.64 -22.10 -16.63
C LEU A 65 -17.07 -22.97 -17.83
N GLY A 66 -16.16 -23.16 -18.84
CA GLY A 66 -16.59 -23.70 -20.12
C GLY A 66 -17.64 -22.80 -20.75
N ASP A 67 -18.83 -23.36 -21.02
CA ASP A 67 -19.95 -22.65 -21.66
C ASP A 67 -20.93 -22.00 -20.66
N ARG A 68 -20.67 -22.10 -19.35
CA ARG A 68 -21.53 -21.46 -18.34
C ARG A 68 -21.43 -19.93 -18.43
N LYS A 69 -22.52 -19.26 -18.07
CA LYS A 69 -22.61 -17.80 -18.03
C LYS A 69 -22.27 -17.28 -16.63
N ILE A 70 -21.81 -16.03 -16.58
CA ILE A 70 -21.66 -15.28 -15.33
C ILE A 70 -23.01 -14.64 -14.99
N ASP A 71 -23.55 -14.90 -13.81
CA ASP A 71 -24.79 -14.27 -13.33
C ASP A 71 -24.51 -12.88 -12.72
N TYR A 72 -23.41 -12.75 -11.96
CA TYR A 72 -23.06 -11.55 -11.22
C TYR A 72 -21.60 -11.14 -11.42
N LEU A 73 -21.37 -9.83 -11.48
CA LEU A 73 -20.05 -9.19 -11.37
C LEU A 73 -20.07 -8.23 -10.19
N VAL A 74 -19.41 -8.58 -9.10
CA VAL A 74 -19.23 -7.70 -7.95
C VAL A 74 -18.08 -6.75 -8.21
N ILE A 75 -18.25 -5.46 -7.93
CA ILE A 75 -17.20 -4.45 -8.01
C ILE A 75 -16.93 -3.93 -6.60
N ASN A 76 -15.80 -4.35 -6.02
CA ASN A 76 -15.34 -3.84 -4.73
C ASN A 76 -14.69 -2.47 -4.88
N HIS A 77 -14.01 -2.22 -6.03
CA HIS A 77 -13.24 -1.01 -6.28
C HIS A 77 -13.30 -0.59 -7.75
N MET A 78 -13.36 0.73 -8.00
CA MET A 78 -13.58 1.30 -9.34
C MET A 78 -12.31 1.85 -10.00
N GLU A 79 -11.14 1.67 -9.41
CA GLU A 79 -9.91 2.08 -10.07
C GLU A 79 -9.74 1.33 -11.41
N PRO A 80 -9.27 2.00 -12.49
CA PRO A 80 -9.27 1.43 -13.83
C PRO A 80 -8.54 0.10 -14.00
N ASP A 81 -7.54 -0.19 -13.17
CA ASP A 81 -6.81 -1.46 -13.21
C ASP A 81 -7.62 -2.67 -12.68
N HIS A 82 -8.76 -2.40 -11.98
CA HIS A 82 -9.74 -3.41 -11.57
C HIS A 82 -11.09 -3.26 -12.28
N SER A 83 -11.36 -2.09 -12.86
CA SER A 83 -12.64 -1.81 -13.51
C SER A 83 -12.55 -1.69 -15.03
N GLY A 84 -11.36 -1.56 -15.59
CA GLY A 84 -11.16 -1.31 -17.03
C GLY A 84 -11.73 -2.37 -17.96
N SER A 85 -11.79 -3.61 -17.52
CA SER A 85 -12.34 -4.73 -18.28
C SER A 85 -13.85 -4.91 -18.16
N ILE A 86 -14.57 -4.18 -17.29
CA ILE A 86 -16.00 -4.36 -17.02
C ILE A 86 -16.86 -4.24 -18.28
N ALA A 87 -16.59 -3.20 -19.10
CA ALA A 87 -17.33 -2.99 -20.34
C ALA A 87 -17.20 -4.17 -21.32
N LEU A 88 -16.03 -4.78 -21.38
CA LEU A 88 -15.77 -5.95 -22.20
C LEU A 88 -16.41 -7.21 -21.59
N VAL A 89 -16.38 -7.39 -20.27
CA VAL A 89 -17.08 -8.48 -19.59
C VAL A 89 -18.58 -8.42 -19.91
N LYS A 90 -19.22 -7.25 -19.80
CA LYS A 90 -20.64 -7.07 -20.18
C LYS A 90 -20.91 -7.36 -21.66
N LYS A 91 -19.95 -7.10 -22.54
CA LYS A 91 -20.09 -7.43 -23.96
C LYS A 91 -20.03 -8.94 -24.21
N TYR A 92 -19.19 -9.67 -23.46
CA TYR A 92 -19.06 -11.14 -23.58
C TYR A 92 -20.15 -11.90 -22.84
N TYR A 93 -20.63 -11.35 -21.71
CA TYR A 93 -21.73 -11.88 -20.89
C TYR A 93 -22.83 -10.82 -20.76
N PRO A 94 -23.68 -10.63 -21.80
CA PRO A 94 -24.64 -9.51 -21.84
C PRO A 94 -25.67 -9.54 -20.71
N ASP A 95 -25.97 -10.71 -20.19
CA ASP A 95 -26.96 -10.93 -19.12
C ASP A 95 -26.37 -10.72 -17.71
N VAL A 96 -25.03 -10.47 -17.58
CA VAL A 96 -24.37 -10.30 -16.28
C VAL A 96 -24.92 -9.06 -15.57
N LYS A 97 -25.30 -9.23 -14.31
CA LYS A 97 -25.73 -8.13 -13.44
C LYS A 97 -24.54 -7.62 -12.64
N VAL A 98 -24.27 -6.33 -12.76
CA VAL A 98 -23.22 -5.70 -11.94
C VAL A 98 -23.78 -5.42 -10.55
N ILE A 99 -23.01 -5.77 -9.52
CA ILE A 99 -23.29 -5.52 -8.10
C ILE A 99 -22.31 -4.49 -7.59
N GLY A 100 -22.80 -3.43 -6.98
CA GLY A 100 -21.98 -2.37 -6.40
C GLY A 100 -22.83 -1.42 -5.57
N ASN A 101 -22.21 -0.46 -4.93
CA ASN A 101 -22.95 0.57 -4.23
C ASN A 101 -23.27 1.77 -5.15
N LYS A 102 -24.06 2.71 -4.66
CA LYS A 102 -24.49 3.89 -5.41
C LYS A 102 -23.34 4.69 -6.03
N LYS A 103 -22.20 4.82 -5.33
CA LYS A 103 -21.02 5.53 -5.83
C LYS A 103 -20.33 4.75 -6.94
N THR A 104 -20.26 3.42 -6.81
CA THR A 104 -19.76 2.51 -7.85
C THR A 104 -20.49 2.75 -9.16
N PHE A 105 -21.83 2.81 -9.16
CA PHE A 105 -22.60 3.05 -10.38
C PHE A 105 -22.43 4.46 -10.93
N GLY A 106 -22.27 5.46 -10.07
CA GLY A 106 -21.90 6.82 -10.50
C GLY A 106 -20.56 6.86 -11.25
N MET A 107 -19.55 6.15 -10.74
CA MET A 107 -18.24 6.05 -11.39
C MET A 107 -18.28 5.18 -12.65
N LEU A 108 -19.02 4.07 -12.63
CA LEU A 108 -19.20 3.19 -13.78
C LEU A 108 -19.80 3.96 -14.98
N SER A 109 -20.79 4.79 -14.70
CA SER A 109 -21.37 5.70 -15.70
C SER A 109 -20.37 6.77 -16.15
N GLY A 110 -19.62 7.38 -15.21
CA GLY A 110 -18.65 8.44 -15.49
C GLY A 110 -17.45 7.97 -16.30
N PHE A 111 -16.84 6.85 -15.94
CA PHE A 111 -15.66 6.33 -16.62
C PHE A 111 -15.97 5.61 -17.93
N TYR A 112 -17.05 4.82 -17.97
CA TYR A 112 -17.31 3.89 -19.08
C TYR A 112 -18.62 4.13 -19.80
N GLY A 113 -19.43 5.11 -19.38
CA GLY A 113 -20.75 5.37 -19.98
C GLY A 113 -21.76 4.22 -19.77
N LEU A 114 -21.47 3.30 -18.84
CA LEU A 114 -22.32 2.14 -18.60
C LEU A 114 -23.45 2.51 -17.64
N GLN A 115 -24.70 2.32 -18.14
CA GLN A 115 -25.92 2.43 -17.35
C GLN A 115 -26.78 1.21 -17.69
N ASP A 116 -27.27 0.53 -16.70
CA ASP A 116 -28.07 -0.68 -16.87
C ASP A 116 -29.05 -0.83 -15.69
N ASP A 117 -30.34 -0.85 -15.99
CA ASP A 117 -31.41 -0.99 -14.98
C ASP A 117 -31.40 -2.37 -14.30
N ASN A 118 -30.68 -3.35 -14.87
CA ASN A 118 -30.52 -4.68 -14.27
C ASN A 118 -29.40 -4.77 -13.23
N ASN A 119 -28.64 -3.70 -13.05
CA ASN A 119 -27.60 -3.64 -12.00
C ASN A 119 -28.25 -3.72 -10.61
N ILE A 120 -27.50 -4.28 -9.64
CA ILE A 120 -27.94 -4.47 -8.27
C ILE A 120 -27.20 -3.50 -7.37
N GLU A 121 -27.89 -2.45 -6.92
CA GLU A 121 -27.34 -1.56 -5.90
C GLU A 121 -27.46 -2.23 -4.53
N VAL A 122 -26.34 -2.32 -3.80
CA VAL A 122 -26.29 -2.88 -2.45
C VAL A 122 -25.96 -1.81 -1.41
N ASN A 123 -26.44 -2.03 -0.20
CA ASN A 123 -26.13 -1.27 0.99
C ASN A 123 -25.15 -2.04 1.89
N ASN A 124 -24.63 -1.35 2.92
CA ASN A 124 -23.80 -2.02 3.91
C ASN A 124 -24.59 -3.14 4.61
N ASP A 125 -23.97 -4.31 4.74
CA ASP A 125 -24.53 -5.54 5.30
C ASP A 125 -25.59 -6.26 4.45
N ASP A 126 -25.91 -5.78 3.24
CA ASP A 126 -26.76 -6.54 2.31
C ASP A 126 -26.08 -7.87 1.93
N THR A 127 -26.91 -8.86 1.59
CA THR A 127 -26.43 -10.19 1.23
C THR A 127 -27.05 -10.69 -0.08
N ILE A 128 -26.29 -11.52 -0.81
CA ILE A 128 -26.75 -12.23 -2.01
C ILE A 128 -26.44 -13.70 -1.89
N ASP A 129 -27.41 -14.54 -2.22
CA ASP A 129 -27.32 -16.00 -2.21
C ASP A 129 -26.80 -16.51 -3.56
N LEU A 130 -25.72 -17.30 -3.55
CA LEU A 130 -25.17 -17.94 -4.75
C LEU A 130 -25.55 -19.44 -4.85
N GLY A 131 -26.11 -20.02 -3.80
CA GLY A 131 -26.38 -21.47 -3.70
C GLY A 131 -25.67 -22.09 -2.49
N THR A 132 -24.47 -22.56 -2.64
CA THR A 132 -23.61 -23.06 -1.54
C THR A 132 -23.05 -21.92 -0.69
N TYR A 133 -22.78 -20.77 -1.32
CA TYR A 133 -22.21 -19.59 -0.70
C TYR A 133 -23.21 -18.45 -0.58
N GLN A 134 -23.01 -17.61 0.43
CA GLN A 134 -23.66 -16.32 0.58
C GLN A 134 -22.61 -15.22 0.55
N LEU A 135 -22.84 -14.18 -0.24
CA LEU A 135 -22.05 -12.95 -0.23
C LEU A 135 -22.65 -11.97 0.78
N LYS A 136 -21.79 -11.26 1.50
CA LYS A 136 -22.15 -10.12 2.35
C LYS A 136 -21.24 -8.94 2.01
N PHE A 137 -21.81 -7.75 1.82
CA PHE A 137 -21.10 -6.54 1.43
C PHE A 137 -20.84 -5.65 2.65
N VAL A 138 -19.57 -5.28 2.87
CA VAL A 138 -19.15 -4.40 3.97
C VAL A 138 -18.48 -3.16 3.37
N PHE A 139 -19.05 -1.99 3.60
CA PHE A 139 -18.50 -0.74 3.06
C PHE A 139 -17.23 -0.32 3.81
N ALA A 140 -16.18 -0.06 3.04
CA ALA A 140 -14.87 0.40 3.50
C ALA A 140 -14.47 1.70 2.79
N PRO A 141 -15.29 2.78 2.87
CA PRO A 141 -15.05 4.01 2.12
C PRO A 141 -13.69 4.61 2.45
N MET A 142 -12.99 5.12 1.43
CA MET A 142 -11.63 5.66 1.51
C MET A 142 -10.55 4.62 1.86
N VAL A 143 -10.79 3.34 1.59
CA VAL A 143 -9.77 2.30 1.64
C VAL A 143 -9.56 1.70 0.23
N HIS A 144 -9.03 2.47 -0.79
CA HIS A 144 -8.58 3.87 -0.60
C HIS A 144 -9.47 4.90 -1.35
N TRP A 145 -10.52 4.50 -2.08
CA TRP A 145 -11.48 5.37 -2.76
C TRP A 145 -12.84 5.41 -2.05
N PRO A 146 -13.70 6.42 -2.36
CA PRO A 146 -14.93 6.67 -1.59
C PRO A 146 -16.04 5.62 -1.79
N GLU A 147 -16.00 4.82 -2.86
CA GLU A 147 -16.95 3.76 -3.17
C GLU A 147 -16.53 2.40 -2.64
N THR A 148 -15.27 2.26 -2.19
CA THR A 148 -14.69 0.96 -1.83
C THR A 148 -15.57 0.18 -0.85
N MET A 149 -15.78 -1.07 -1.17
CA MET A 149 -16.38 -2.07 -0.30
C MET A 149 -15.54 -3.35 -0.32
N VAL A 150 -15.76 -4.22 0.64
CA VAL A 150 -15.21 -5.57 0.67
C VAL A 150 -16.35 -6.58 0.68
N THR A 151 -16.11 -7.76 0.14
CA THR A 151 -17.11 -8.81 0.02
C THR A 151 -16.69 -10.03 0.82
N LEU A 152 -17.51 -10.43 1.79
CA LEU A 152 -17.37 -11.68 2.52
C LEU A 152 -18.13 -12.77 1.78
N CYS A 153 -17.48 -13.89 1.50
CA CYS A 153 -18.08 -15.08 0.91
C CYS A 153 -18.07 -16.20 1.97
N THR A 154 -19.25 -16.50 2.52
CA THR A 154 -19.41 -17.46 3.61
C THR A 154 -20.12 -18.70 3.10
N PRO A 155 -19.60 -19.94 3.34
CA PRO A 155 -20.33 -21.16 3.05
C PRO A 155 -21.61 -21.23 3.88
N LYS A 156 -22.74 -21.58 3.26
CA LYS A 156 -23.97 -21.85 3.99
C LYS A 156 -23.89 -23.24 4.61
N SER A 157 -23.71 -23.31 5.92
CA SER A 157 -23.64 -24.56 6.64
C SER A 157 -25.05 -25.13 6.88
N SER A 158 -25.19 -26.42 6.66
CA SER A 158 -26.35 -27.21 7.13
C SER A 158 -26.15 -27.72 8.56
N THR A 159 -24.97 -27.48 9.15
CA THR A 159 -24.62 -27.89 10.51
C THR A 159 -24.46 -26.68 11.42
N THR A 160 -24.45 -26.90 12.74
CA THR A 160 -24.27 -25.83 13.75
C THR A 160 -22.90 -25.19 13.76
N ASP A 161 -21.93 -25.74 13.03
CA ASP A 161 -20.56 -25.24 12.98
C ASP A 161 -20.43 -24.21 11.86
N ALA A 162 -20.19 -22.97 12.24
CA ALA A 162 -19.89 -21.90 11.30
C ALA A 162 -18.59 -22.22 10.56
N GLN A 163 -18.62 -22.08 9.23
CA GLN A 163 -17.42 -22.23 8.40
C GLN A 163 -16.77 -20.87 8.18
N PRO A 164 -15.43 -20.81 8.13
CA PRO A 164 -14.73 -19.55 7.91
C PRO A 164 -15.07 -18.96 6.54
N SER A 165 -15.05 -17.62 6.48
CA SER A 165 -15.34 -16.82 5.30
C SER A 165 -14.09 -16.55 4.48
N THR A 166 -14.26 -16.43 3.16
CA THR A 166 -13.25 -15.83 2.27
C THR A 166 -13.55 -14.33 2.12
N LEU A 167 -12.56 -13.48 2.36
CA LEU A 167 -12.66 -12.03 2.23
C LEU A 167 -12.09 -11.59 0.89
N PHE A 168 -12.89 -11.01 0.01
CA PHE A 168 -12.45 -10.26 -1.17
C PHE A 168 -12.30 -8.80 -0.77
N SER A 169 -11.07 -8.34 -0.63
CA SER A 169 -10.76 -7.12 0.09
C SER A 169 -10.55 -5.89 -0.80
N GLY A 170 -10.69 -6.02 -2.13
CA GLY A 170 -10.21 -4.99 -3.03
C GLY A 170 -8.71 -4.76 -2.81
N ASP A 171 -8.27 -3.53 -2.83
CA ASP A 171 -6.87 -3.15 -2.66
C ASP A 171 -6.33 -3.31 -1.24
N ALA A 172 -7.21 -3.41 -0.26
CA ALA A 172 -6.76 -3.66 1.10
C ALA A 172 -5.99 -4.99 1.17
N PHE A 173 -4.87 -4.98 1.90
CA PHE A 173 -3.93 -6.10 2.02
C PHE A 173 -3.16 -6.43 0.74
N GLY A 174 -3.21 -5.55 -0.28
CA GLY A 174 -2.50 -5.69 -1.53
C GLY A 174 -0.98 -5.58 -1.38
N CYS A 175 -0.27 -6.07 -2.40
CA CYS A 175 1.19 -6.11 -2.47
C CYS A 175 1.64 -5.83 -3.90
N PHE A 176 2.67 -5.01 -4.09
CA PHE A 176 3.33 -4.90 -5.39
C PHE A 176 4.06 -6.20 -5.74
N GLY A 177 4.25 -6.41 -7.03
CA GLY A 177 4.91 -7.58 -7.59
C GLY A 177 3.95 -8.54 -8.29
N ALA A 178 4.39 -9.06 -9.44
CA ALA A 178 3.71 -10.12 -10.15
C ALA A 178 3.90 -11.47 -9.44
N LEU A 179 2.91 -12.34 -9.48
CA LEU A 179 2.97 -13.66 -8.87
C LEU A 179 3.88 -14.60 -9.68
N ASN A 180 4.75 -15.33 -8.99
CA ASN A 180 5.76 -16.21 -9.59
C ASN A 180 5.39 -17.70 -9.44
N GLY A 181 4.24 -18.10 -10.02
CA GLY A 181 3.77 -19.48 -10.05
C GLY A 181 2.80 -19.81 -8.91
N GLY A 182 3.17 -19.62 -7.65
CA GLY A 182 2.26 -19.72 -6.51
C GLY A 182 1.32 -18.51 -6.44
N ILE A 183 0.11 -18.73 -5.91
CA ILE A 183 -0.92 -17.70 -5.76
C ILE A 183 -1.21 -17.47 -4.28
N ILE A 184 -1.18 -18.54 -3.47
CA ILE A 184 -1.43 -18.49 -2.03
C ILE A 184 -0.09 -18.29 -1.31
N ASP A 185 -0.09 -17.53 -0.23
CA ASP A 185 1.11 -17.22 0.55
C ASP A 185 1.85 -18.46 1.07
N SER A 186 1.15 -19.55 1.32
CA SER A 186 1.73 -20.87 1.65
C SER A 186 2.54 -21.52 0.51
N GLU A 187 2.43 -21.03 -0.71
CA GLU A 187 3.06 -21.61 -1.91
C GLU A 187 4.27 -20.82 -2.40
N ILE A 188 4.52 -19.67 -1.80
CA ILE A 188 5.56 -18.73 -2.21
C ILE A 188 6.49 -18.38 -1.05
N ASN A 189 7.69 -17.89 -1.36
CA ASN A 189 8.53 -17.27 -0.34
C ASN A 189 8.07 -15.82 -0.10
N CYS A 190 7.44 -15.59 1.05
CA CYS A 190 6.90 -14.28 1.44
C CYS A 190 7.95 -13.29 1.95
N ASP A 191 9.24 -13.62 2.00
CA ASP A 191 10.27 -12.69 2.53
C ASP A 191 10.30 -11.36 1.77
N THR A 192 10.11 -11.39 0.45
CA THR A 192 10.02 -10.19 -0.39
C THR A 192 8.64 -9.53 -0.34
N CYS A 193 7.58 -10.32 -0.17
CA CYS A 193 6.20 -9.82 -0.15
C CYS A 193 5.96 -8.82 0.97
N TRP A 194 6.56 -9.02 2.16
CA TRP A 194 6.32 -8.14 3.31
C TRP A 194 6.75 -6.70 3.06
N LEU A 195 7.92 -6.49 2.46
CA LEU A 195 8.39 -5.14 2.15
C LEU A 195 7.57 -4.49 1.04
N GLU A 196 7.12 -5.26 0.07
CA GLU A 196 6.28 -4.76 -1.01
C GLU A 196 4.82 -4.52 -0.56
N MET A 197 4.29 -5.30 0.39
CA MET A 197 3.01 -5.03 1.04
C MET A 197 3.06 -3.72 1.86
N VAL A 198 4.12 -3.51 2.65
CA VAL A 198 4.32 -2.24 3.37
C VAL A 198 4.50 -1.08 2.39
N ARG A 199 5.21 -1.29 1.27
CA ARG A 199 5.37 -0.27 0.23
C ARG A 199 4.05 0.05 -0.46
N TYR A 200 3.24 -0.96 -0.75
CA TYR A 200 1.88 -0.78 -1.28
C TYR A 200 1.03 0.05 -0.29
N TYR A 201 0.90 -0.44 0.95
CA TYR A 201 0.14 0.27 1.98
C TYR A 201 0.57 1.74 2.11
N SER A 202 1.86 2.00 2.33
CA SER A 202 2.38 3.33 2.63
C SER A 202 2.17 4.34 1.49
N ASN A 203 2.20 3.87 0.23
CA ASN A 203 2.05 4.75 -0.93
C ASN A 203 0.60 4.90 -1.39
N ILE A 204 -0.23 3.86 -1.28
CA ILE A 204 -1.61 3.82 -1.78
C ILE A 204 -2.62 4.14 -0.66
N VAL A 205 -2.51 3.45 0.47
CA VAL A 205 -3.52 3.50 1.55
C VAL A 205 -3.11 4.45 2.69
N GLY A 206 -1.81 4.74 2.85
CA GLY A 206 -1.20 5.29 4.06
C GLY A 206 -1.79 6.59 4.60
N LYS A 207 -2.39 7.44 3.75
CA LYS A 207 -3.11 8.65 4.18
C LYS A 207 -4.39 8.33 4.97
N TYR A 208 -4.98 7.18 4.74
CA TYR A 208 -6.34 6.84 5.17
C TYR A 208 -6.37 5.93 6.41
N GLY A 209 -5.48 6.16 7.37
CA GLY A 209 -5.38 5.35 8.60
C GLY A 209 -6.72 5.22 9.36
N VAL A 210 -7.46 6.32 9.54
CA VAL A 210 -8.78 6.29 10.24
C VAL A 210 -9.81 5.46 9.48
N PRO A 211 -10.01 5.61 8.16
CA PRO A 211 -10.83 4.69 7.35
C PRO A 211 -10.43 3.22 7.49
N VAL A 212 -9.13 2.91 7.46
CA VAL A 212 -8.63 1.53 7.65
C VAL A 212 -9.02 0.98 9.01
N GLN A 213 -8.83 1.75 10.09
CA GLN A 213 -9.28 1.36 11.43
C GLN A 213 -10.80 1.10 11.49
N GLY A 214 -11.58 1.91 10.76
CA GLY A 214 -13.03 1.70 10.62
C GLY A 214 -13.37 0.39 9.92
N ALA A 215 -12.65 0.04 8.85
CA ALA A 215 -12.83 -1.21 8.12
C ALA A 215 -12.42 -2.43 8.97
N LEU A 216 -11.24 -2.39 9.61
CA LEU A 216 -10.77 -3.45 10.50
C LEU A 216 -11.76 -3.71 11.65
N LYS A 217 -12.33 -2.65 12.24
CA LYS A 217 -13.34 -2.79 13.30
C LYS A 217 -14.61 -3.49 12.82
N LYS A 218 -15.06 -3.25 11.59
CA LYS A 218 -16.24 -3.92 11.01
C LYS A 218 -15.99 -5.40 10.75
N LEU A 219 -14.75 -5.77 10.42
CA LEU A 219 -14.34 -7.14 10.15
C LEU A 219 -13.92 -7.91 11.43
N ALA A 220 -13.75 -7.21 12.55
CA ALA A 220 -13.33 -7.83 13.80
C ALA A 220 -14.31 -8.92 14.27
N GLY A 221 -13.76 -10.08 14.64
CA GLY A 221 -14.53 -11.23 15.11
C GLY A 221 -15.18 -12.08 14.02
N ILE A 222 -14.97 -11.75 12.74
CA ILE A 222 -15.35 -12.61 11.62
C ILE A 222 -14.24 -13.63 11.42
N ASP A 223 -14.56 -14.90 11.39
CA ASP A 223 -13.61 -15.96 11.07
C ASP A 223 -13.32 -15.95 9.57
N ILE A 224 -12.07 -15.62 9.20
CA ILE A 224 -11.62 -15.47 7.82
C ILE A 224 -10.43 -16.41 7.60
N ASP A 225 -10.55 -17.29 6.62
CA ASP A 225 -9.48 -18.24 6.26
C ASP A 225 -8.69 -17.84 5.00
N TYR A 226 -9.24 -16.98 4.16
CA TYR A 226 -8.55 -16.42 2.99
C TYR A 226 -8.84 -14.92 2.86
N ILE A 227 -7.80 -14.13 2.61
CA ILE A 227 -7.93 -12.74 2.15
C ILE A 227 -7.47 -12.69 0.70
N CYS A 228 -8.39 -12.38 -0.17
CA CYS A 228 -8.24 -12.32 -1.62
C CYS A 228 -8.19 -10.83 -2.04
N SER A 229 -7.00 -10.25 -2.05
CA SER A 229 -6.78 -8.87 -2.50
C SER A 229 -6.67 -8.79 -4.02
N THR A 230 -6.81 -7.59 -4.57
CA THR A 230 -6.68 -7.33 -6.02
C THR A 230 -5.24 -7.30 -6.52
N HIS A 231 -4.25 -7.27 -5.61
CA HIS A 231 -2.82 -7.31 -5.92
C HIS A 231 -2.05 -8.22 -4.97
N GLY A 232 -1.02 -8.90 -5.50
CA GLY A 232 -0.14 -9.75 -4.72
C GLY A 232 -0.76 -11.10 -4.36
N PRO A 233 -0.22 -11.79 -3.33
CA PRO A 233 -0.68 -13.13 -2.97
C PRO A 233 -2.05 -13.14 -2.29
N VAL A 234 -2.73 -14.25 -2.38
CA VAL A 234 -3.86 -14.59 -1.50
C VAL A 234 -3.28 -14.97 -0.14
N TRP A 235 -3.71 -14.27 0.91
CA TRP A 235 -3.26 -14.55 2.28
C TRP A 235 -4.09 -15.66 2.92
N HIS A 236 -3.42 -16.66 3.46
CA HIS A 236 -4.01 -17.83 4.14
C HIS A 236 -3.23 -18.19 5.42
N GLU A 237 -1.94 -18.46 5.31
CA GLU A 237 -1.10 -18.78 6.47
C GLU A 237 -0.75 -17.56 7.32
N HIS A 238 -0.68 -16.39 6.70
CA HIS A 238 -0.19 -15.16 7.34
C HIS A 238 -1.26 -14.08 7.55
N ILE A 239 -2.53 -14.46 7.63
CA ILE A 239 -3.66 -13.52 7.85
C ILE A 239 -3.42 -12.67 9.10
N ASP A 240 -3.09 -13.30 10.23
CA ASP A 240 -2.86 -12.58 11.49
C ASP A 240 -1.76 -11.52 11.34
N ARG A 241 -0.69 -11.86 10.64
CA ARG A 241 0.43 -10.95 10.44
C ARG A 241 0.05 -9.78 9.53
N VAL A 242 -0.61 -10.03 8.40
CA VAL A 242 -0.98 -8.96 7.47
C VAL A 242 -2.01 -8.01 8.08
N VAL A 243 -2.97 -8.54 8.85
CA VAL A 243 -3.95 -7.74 9.58
C VAL A 243 -3.27 -6.92 10.68
N ALA A 244 -2.35 -7.51 11.46
CA ALA A 244 -1.59 -6.79 12.48
C ALA A 244 -0.72 -5.67 11.91
N GLU A 245 -0.10 -5.88 10.74
CA GLU A 245 0.68 -4.83 10.06
C GLU A 245 -0.24 -3.69 9.57
N TYR A 246 -1.41 -3.99 9.00
CA TYR A 246 -2.39 -2.96 8.62
C TYR A 246 -2.91 -2.17 9.81
N ASP A 247 -3.21 -2.86 10.92
CA ASP A 247 -3.64 -2.24 12.16
C ASP A 247 -2.57 -1.29 12.72
N ARG A 248 -1.32 -1.76 12.79
CA ARG A 248 -0.16 -0.97 13.24
C ARG A 248 0.05 0.27 12.36
N MET A 249 0.15 0.08 11.04
CA MET A 249 0.42 1.17 10.11
C MET A 249 -0.70 2.22 10.07
N SER A 250 -1.96 1.79 10.18
CA SER A 250 -3.11 2.69 10.18
C SER A 250 -3.25 3.53 11.46
N ARG A 251 -2.61 3.11 12.56
CA ARG A 251 -2.43 3.93 13.77
C ARG A 251 -1.14 4.76 13.74
N TYR A 252 -0.37 4.70 12.66
CA TYR A 252 0.96 5.32 12.57
C TYR A 252 1.91 4.88 13.68
N GLU A 253 1.77 3.64 14.12
CA GLU A 253 2.69 3.01 15.06
C GLU A 253 3.91 2.47 14.30
N THR A 254 5.08 2.76 14.84
CA THR A 254 6.36 2.47 14.19
C THR A 254 7.24 1.58 15.06
N GLN A 255 8.21 0.95 14.41
CA GLN A 255 9.26 0.19 15.07
C GLN A 255 10.44 1.10 15.44
N GLU A 256 11.26 0.67 16.40
CA GLU A 256 12.53 1.33 16.68
C GLU A 256 13.45 1.23 15.46
N GLY A 257 13.88 2.37 14.96
CA GLY A 257 14.79 2.47 13.83
C GLY A 257 14.90 3.91 13.32
N ILE A 258 15.85 4.13 12.45
CA ILE A 258 16.15 5.44 11.87
C ILE A 258 16.22 5.32 10.36
N VAL A 259 15.48 6.20 9.66
CA VAL A 259 15.62 6.44 8.24
C VAL A 259 16.45 7.70 8.07
N ILE A 260 17.60 7.62 7.38
CA ILE A 260 18.45 8.75 7.07
C ILE A 260 18.37 9.02 5.57
N CYS A 261 17.77 10.15 5.20
CA CYS A 261 17.65 10.58 3.82
C CYS A 261 18.59 11.74 3.53
N TYR A 262 19.38 11.65 2.48
CA TYR A 262 20.31 12.72 2.14
C TYR A 262 20.34 12.98 0.64
N GLY A 263 20.39 14.28 0.27
CA GLY A 263 20.81 14.73 -1.03
C GLY A 263 22.30 15.08 -1.00
N THR A 264 23.03 14.80 -2.06
CA THR A 264 24.44 15.19 -2.17
C THR A 264 24.84 15.38 -3.63
N MET A 265 25.69 16.38 -3.90
CA MET A 265 26.26 16.62 -5.24
C MET A 265 27.65 16.01 -5.39
N TYR A 266 28.50 16.20 -4.39
CA TYR A 266 29.93 15.84 -4.42
C TYR A 266 30.38 15.03 -3.19
N GLY A 267 29.46 14.40 -2.46
CA GLY A 267 29.72 13.51 -1.33
C GLY A 267 29.85 14.21 0.05
N ASN A 268 29.86 15.53 0.13
CA ASN A 268 30.05 16.22 1.42
C ASN A 268 28.86 16.00 2.39
N THR A 269 27.64 16.14 1.91
CA THR A 269 26.44 15.89 2.71
C THR A 269 26.30 14.40 3.06
N GLU A 270 26.68 13.50 2.16
CA GLU A 270 26.75 12.05 2.40
C GLU A 270 27.68 11.72 3.58
N ARG A 271 28.89 12.35 3.64
CA ARG A 271 29.79 12.17 4.80
C ARG A 271 29.17 12.60 6.12
N MET A 272 28.33 13.64 6.14
CA MET A 272 27.57 14.00 7.34
C MET A 272 26.61 12.88 7.74
N ALA A 273 25.82 12.34 6.78
CA ALA A 273 24.91 11.22 7.01
C ALA A 273 25.63 9.98 7.56
N GLU A 274 26.82 9.65 7.04
CA GLU A 274 27.65 8.53 7.52
C GLU A 274 28.06 8.70 8.99
N HIS A 275 28.51 9.90 9.40
CA HIS A 275 28.85 10.16 10.79
C HIS A 275 27.64 10.10 11.73
N ILE A 276 26.48 10.58 11.27
CA ILE A 276 25.22 10.50 12.00
C ILE A 276 24.82 9.01 12.20
N ALA A 277 24.83 8.22 11.12
CA ALA A 277 24.49 6.81 11.15
C ALA A 277 25.43 6.01 12.08
N ALA A 278 26.74 6.22 11.96
CA ALA A 278 27.74 5.55 12.80
C ALA A 278 27.54 5.86 14.28
N ALA A 279 27.23 7.11 14.63
CA ALA A 279 26.98 7.52 16.00
C ALA A 279 25.68 6.89 16.56
N ALA A 280 24.60 6.87 15.79
CA ALA A 280 23.34 6.22 16.16
C ALA A 280 23.52 4.71 16.37
N SER A 281 24.26 4.04 15.48
CA SER A 281 24.60 2.61 15.62
C SER A 281 25.44 2.34 16.87
N LYS A 282 26.44 3.16 17.13
CA LYS A 282 27.29 3.06 18.35
C LYS A 282 26.45 3.26 19.62
N ALA A 283 25.41 4.08 19.58
CA ALA A 283 24.47 4.30 20.67
C ALA A 283 23.44 3.15 20.84
N GLY A 284 23.45 2.14 19.97
CA GLY A 284 22.67 0.89 20.15
C GLY A 284 21.46 0.72 19.23
N ILE A 285 21.25 1.59 18.25
CA ILE A 285 20.20 1.39 17.24
C ILE A 285 20.69 0.41 16.17
N LYS A 286 19.93 -0.66 15.95
CA LYS A 286 20.25 -1.72 14.97
C LYS A 286 19.58 -1.48 13.60
N ASN A 287 18.38 -0.93 13.59
CA ASN A 287 17.62 -0.67 12.38
C ASN A 287 17.94 0.74 11.87
N ILE A 288 18.94 0.85 11.02
CA ILE A 288 19.31 2.12 10.36
C ILE A 288 19.32 1.86 8.86
N VAL A 289 18.54 2.64 8.11
CA VAL A 289 18.53 2.63 6.66
C VAL A 289 18.93 4.00 6.13
N MET A 290 19.73 4.01 5.07
CA MET A 290 20.26 5.26 4.49
C MET A 290 19.87 5.35 3.02
N TYR A 291 19.33 6.50 2.62
CA TYR A 291 18.87 6.72 1.26
C TYR A 291 19.45 8.01 0.66
N ASN A 292 20.08 7.87 -0.51
CA ASN A 292 20.36 8.99 -1.37
C ASN A 292 19.10 9.30 -2.19
N VAL A 293 18.46 10.46 -1.92
CA VAL A 293 17.19 10.86 -2.55
C VAL A 293 17.27 11.04 -4.07
N SER A 294 18.47 11.21 -4.62
CA SER A 294 18.68 11.29 -6.08
C SER A 294 18.80 9.92 -6.75
N LYS A 295 18.94 8.84 -5.97
CA LYS A 295 19.18 7.48 -6.48
C LYS A 295 18.06 6.50 -6.13
N THR A 296 17.31 6.80 -5.07
CA THR A 296 16.27 5.92 -4.56
C THR A 296 14.91 6.57 -4.77
N HIS A 297 14.00 5.88 -5.42
CA HIS A 297 12.65 6.38 -5.59
C HIS A 297 11.93 6.53 -4.24
N HIS A 298 11.18 7.60 -4.08
CA HIS A 298 10.56 8.00 -2.81
C HIS A 298 9.65 6.93 -2.22
N SER A 299 9.02 6.07 -3.04
CA SER A 299 8.14 4.99 -2.55
C SER A 299 8.85 4.02 -1.59
N TYR A 300 10.14 3.76 -1.79
CA TYR A 300 10.93 2.92 -0.88
C TYR A 300 11.27 3.65 0.42
N ILE A 301 11.52 4.95 0.33
CA ILE A 301 11.79 5.80 1.50
C ILE A 301 10.52 5.92 2.36
N ILE A 302 9.38 6.22 1.74
CA ILE A 302 8.08 6.31 2.40
C ILE A 302 7.73 4.99 3.10
N ARG A 303 7.97 3.84 2.44
CA ARG A 303 7.84 2.51 3.05
C ARG A 303 8.56 2.43 4.40
N ASP A 304 9.82 2.84 4.44
CA ASP A 304 10.63 2.69 5.65
C ASP A 304 10.35 3.79 6.68
N VAL A 305 9.85 4.95 6.27
CA VAL A 305 9.30 5.96 7.19
C VAL A 305 8.05 5.40 7.90
N PHE A 306 7.17 4.65 7.22
CA PHE A 306 6.05 3.95 7.88
C PHE A 306 6.51 2.82 8.82
N ARG A 307 7.73 2.31 8.66
CA ARG A 307 8.29 1.25 9.52
C ARG A 307 8.99 1.80 10.76
N TYR A 308 9.74 2.89 10.62
CA TYR A 308 10.69 3.35 11.64
C TYR A 308 10.36 4.73 12.18
N LYS A 309 10.55 4.89 13.48
CA LYS A 309 10.16 6.08 14.26
C LYS A 309 11.02 7.31 13.98
N GLY A 310 12.33 7.12 13.81
CA GLY A 310 13.29 8.20 13.62
C GLY A 310 13.46 8.54 12.14
N LEU A 311 13.33 9.81 11.78
CA LEU A 311 13.67 10.34 10.46
C LEU A 311 14.75 11.39 10.61
N ILE A 312 15.84 11.24 9.85
CA ILE A 312 16.88 12.26 9.74
C ILE A 312 17.03 12.64 8.28
N VAL A 313 16.86 13.92 7.95
CA VAL A 313 16.92 14.40 6.57
C VAL A 313 18.03 15.43 6.40
N GLY A 314 18.73 15.40 5.28
CA GLY A 314 19.80 16.34 5.02
C GLY A 314 20.04 16.61 3.55
N ALA A 315 20.38 17.86 3.21
CA ALA A 315 20.58 18.24 1.83
C ALA A 315 21.53 19.44 1.69
N PRO A 316 22.17 19.61 0.54
CA PRO A 316 22.89 20.85 0.23
C PRO A 316 21.90 21.98 -0.07
N THR A 317 22.34 23.21 0.16
CA THR A 317 21.70 24.38 -0.44
C THR A 317 22.00 24.41 -1.94
N TYR A 318 20.96 24.43 -2.76
CA TYR A 318 21.07 24.51 -4.20
C TYR A 318 20.24 25.69 -4.73
N ASN A 319 20.84 26.54 -5.57
CA ASN A 319 20.16 27.74 -6.11
C ASN A 319 19.46 28.61 -5.03
N THR A 320 20.10 28.77 -3.87
CA THR A 320 19.53 29.48 -2.70
C THR A 320 18.24 28.90 -2.12
N ALA A 321 17.93 27.65 -2.46
CA ALA A 321 16.78 26.88 -1.99
C ALA A 321 17.21 25.52 -1.40
N LEU A 322 16.24 24.70 -1.02
CA LEU A 322 16.47 23.30 -0.68
C LEU A 322 16.81 22.52 -1.97
N TYR A 323 17.59 21.48 -1.83
CA TYR A 323 17.87 20.52 -2.90
C TYR A 323 16.57 19.86 -3.40
N HIS A 324 16.31 19.91 -4.70
CA HIS A 324 15.03 19.58 -5.31
C HIS A 324 14.47 18.20 -4.89
N GLU A 325 15.29 17.15 -5.01
CA GLU A 325 14.84 15.79 -4.68
C GLU A 325 14.47 15.62 -3.20
N MET A 326 15.10 16.39 -2.31
CA MET A 326 14.71 16.43 -0.90
C MET A 326 13.37 17.15 -0.70
N GLU A 327 13.15 18.24 -1.42
CA GLU A 327 11.90 18.99 -1.36
C GLU A 327 10.70 18.14 -1.84
N VAL A 328 10.89 17.37 -2.92
CA VAL A 328 9.90 16.43 -3.41
C VAL A 328 9.57 15.35 -2.37
N LEU A 329 10.60 14.74 -1.74
CA LEU A 329 10.39 13.77 -0.66
C LEU A 329 9.59 14.36 0.50
N LEU A 330 9.93 15.56 0.98
CA LEU A 330 9.21 16.20 2.09
C LEU A 330 7.77 16.52 1.73
N SER A 331 7.52 16.95 0.48
CA SER A 331 6.17 17.18 -0.04
C SER A 331 5.33 15.89 -0.06
N GLU A 332 5.91 14.78 -0.51
CA GLU A 332 5.21 13.49 -0.52
C GLU A 332 4.91 12.97 0.89
N LEU A 333 5.87 13.07 1.82
CA LEU A 333 5.65 12.71 3.21
C LEU A 333 4.52 13.54 3.84
N ALA A 334 4.48 14.84 3.58
CA ALA A 334 3.40 15.72 4.02
C ALA A 334 2.04 15.31 3.42
N GLY A 335 2.02 14.95 2.13
CA GLY A 335 0.82 14.45 1.43
C GLY A 335 0.21 13.19 2.04
N LYS A 336 1.01 12.34 2.71
CA LYS A 336 0.56 11.12 3.39
C LYS A 336 0.03 11.37 4.82
N ASP A 337 0.09 12.60 5.33
CA ASP A 337 -0.37 12.96 6.69
C ASP A 337 0.20 12.03 7.79
N ILE A 338 1.48 11.65 7.65
CA ILE A 338 2.18 10.74 8.55
C ILE A 338 2.32 11.40 9.92
N LYS A 339 2.17 10.61 11.00
CA LYS A 339 2.18 11.09 12.39
C LYS A 339 3.20 10.32 13.25
N ASN A 340 3.42 10.80 14.46
CA ASN A 340 4.21 10.12 15.50
C ASN A 340 5.67 9.84 15.14
N HIS A 341 6.36 10.78 14.49
CA HIS A 341 7.77 10.65 14.13
C HIS A 341 8.66 11.64 14.86
N TYR A 342 9.93 11.27 15.02
CA TYR A 342 11.01 12.15 15.43
C TYR A 342 11.76 12.65 14.21
N LEU A 343 12.14 13.93 14.19
CA LEU A 343 12.86 14.53 13.07
C LEU A 343 14.17 15.16 13.55
N GLY A 344 15.28 14.68 12.99
CA GLY A 344 16.57 15.37 12.98
C GLY A 344 16.87 15.89 11.58
N TRP A 345 17.68 16.96 11.45
CA TRP A 345 18.06 17.42 10.12
C TRP A 345 19.44 18.07 10.08
N PHE A 346 19.99 18.10 8.89
CA PHE A 346 21.32 18.67 8.63
C PHE A 346 21.38 19.25 7.22
N GLY A 347 22.37 20.09 6.96
CA GLY A 347 22.55 20.69 5.66
C GLY A 347 23.99 21.04 5.36
N SER A 348 24.27 21.32 4.09
CA SER A 348 25.56 21.83 3.65
C SER A 348 25.40 22.99 2.67
N HIS A 349 26.41 23.84 2.58
CA HIS A 349 26.44 24.99 1.66
C HIS A 349 27.86 25.41 1.30
N GLY A 350 27.99 26.06 0.15
CA GLY A 350 29.26 26.71 -0.23
C GLY A 350 29.41 28.11 0.35
N TRP A 351 28.38 28.95 0.18
CA TRP A 351 28.45 30.38 0.58
C TRP A 351 27.19 30.88 1.30
N ALA A 352 26.02 30.28 1.07
CA ALA A 352 24.76 30.68 1.70
C ALA A 352 24.03 29.45 2.25
N SER A 353 23.75 29.44 3.54
CA SER A 353 22.97 28.41 4.20
C SER A 353 21.49 28.66 3.99
N LYS A 354 20.79 27.70 3.39
CA LYS A 354 19.32 27.71 3.25
C LYS A 354 18.68 26.36 3.58
N ALA A 355 19.36 25.25 3.31
CA ALA A 355 18.77 23.92 3.41
C ALA A 355 18.23 23.62 4.82
N VAL A 356 19.00 23.90 5.87
CA VAL A 356 18.61 23.67 7.27
C VAL A 356 17.31 24.43 7.63
N GLY A 357 17.25 25.74 7.27
CA GLY A 357 16.06 26.55 7.52
C GLY A 357 14.85 26.10 6.70
N LYS A 358 15.06 25.65 5.46
CA LYS A 358 13.97 25.15 4.61
C LYS A 358 13.41 23.82 5.10
N ILE A 359 14.22 22.91 5.60
CA ILE A 359 13.75 21.67 6.23
C ILE A 359 12.93 21.99 7.48
N GLN A 360 13.41 22.94 8.28
CA GLN A 360 12.64 23.41 9.46
C GLN A 360 11.28 23.98 9.04
N GLU A 361 11.23 24.85 8.02
CA GLU A 361 9.96 25.40 7.48
C GLU A 361 9.00 24.28 7.06
N TRP A 362 9.49 23.22 6.41
CA TRP A 362 8.69 22.03 6.05
C TRP A 362 8.13 21.33 7.29
N ASN A 363 8.94 21.15 8.32
CA ASN A 363 8.47 20.53 9.55
C ASN A 363 7.42 21.41 10.24
N ASP A 364 7.71 22.70 10.39
CA ASP A 364 6.84 23.63 11.13
C ASP A 364 5.50 23.87 10.44
N ASN A 365 5.44 23.77 9.11
CA ASN A 365 4.22 24.04 8.35
C ASN A 365 3.42 22.80 7.97
N ALA A 366 4.08 21.66 7.72
CA ALA A 366 3.45 20.50 7.10
C ALA A 366 3.65 19.19 7.87
N LEU A 367 4.89 18.78 8.17
CA LEU A 367 5.14 17.44 8.75
C LEU A 367 4.74 17.36 10.23
N LYS A 368 5.01 18.40 11.01
CA LYS A 368 4.69 18.45 12.46
C LYS A 368 5.33 17.32 13.29
N PHE A 369 6.48 16.83 12.88
CA PHE A 369 7.23 15.82 13.61
C PHE A 369 7.95 16.44 14.81
N GLU A 370 8.18 15.66 15.87
CA GLU A 370 8.89 16.12 17.06
C GLU A 370 10.39 16.30 16.74
N PRO A 371 10.93 17.55 16.87
CA PRO A 371 12.34 17.79 16.60
C PRO A 371 13.25 17.09 17.62
N VAL A 372 14.33 16.46 17.16
CA VAL A 372 15.32 15.78 18.00
C VAL A 372 16.73 16.21 17.66
N GLY A 373 17.50 16.57 18.66
CA GLY A 373 18.86 17.07 18.52
C GLY A 373 18.94 18.50 17.98
N THR A 374 20.17 18.98 17.79
CA THR A 374 20.43 20.30 17.20
C THR A 374 20.71 20.13 15.71
N PRO A 375 20.04 20.89 14.83
CA PRO A 375 20.36 20.85 13.39
C PRO A 375 21.81 21.16 13.10
N VAL A 376 22.40 20.43 12.14
CA VAL A 376 23.80 20.59 11.78
C VAL A 376 23.94 21.29 10.43
N ASP A 377 24.67 22.39 10.37
CA ASP A 377 24.96 23.11 9.13
C ASP A 377 26.46 23.10 8.83
N MET A 378 26.82 22.65 7.64
CA MET A 378 28.22 22.54 7.21
C MET A 378 28.54 23.52 6.10
N LYS A 379 29.47 24.42 6.37
CA LYS A 379 30.04 25.27 5.33
C LYS A 379 31.23 24.57 4.66
N GLN A 380 31.10 24.27 3.35
CA GLN A 380 32.12 23.71 2.47
C GLN A 380 32.60 22.30 2.89
N ALA A 381 33.49 22.19 3.88
CA ALA A 381 34.14 20.92 4.22
C ALA A 381 33.89 20.48 5.67
N MET A 382 34.02 19.18 5.91
CA MET A 382 33.93 18.58 7.24
C MET A 382 35.11 19.07 8.12
N THR A 383 34.76 19.80 9.19
CA THR A 383 35.69 20.15 10.26
C THR A 383 35.51 19.18 11.46
N PRO A 384 36.47 19.12 12.40
CA PRO A 384 36.28 18.33 13.64
C PRO A 384 35.04 18.73 14.43
N GLU A 385 34.68 20.01 14.44
CA GLU A 385 33.47 20.52 15.08
C GLU A 385 32.18 20.01 14.38
N VAL A 386 32.11 20.16 13.06
CA VAL A 386 30.95 19.65 12.26
C VAL A 386 30.79 18.15 12.44
N LYS A 387 31.89 17.38 12.43
CA LYS A 387 31.88 15.97 12.70
C LYS A 387 31.26 15.66 14.08
N ALA A 388 31.74 16.34 15.13
CA ALA A 388 31.21 16.16 16.48
C ALA A 388 29.71 16.48 16.57
N ASN A 389 29.24 17.53 15.87
CA ASN A 389 27.84 17.90 15.82
C ASN A 389 26.99 16.84 15.08
N CYS A 390 27.49 16.25 13.99
CA CYS A 390 26.85 15.13 13.31
C CYS A 390 26.72 13.91 14.24
N GLU A 391 27.81 13.57 14.95
CA GLU A 391 27.80 12.47 15.91
C GLU A 391 26.80 12.73 17.07
N ALA A 392 26.73 13.98 17.55
CA ALA A 392 25.77 14.40 18.57
C ALA A 392 24.31 14.27 18.10
N LEU A 393 24.02 14.63 16.86
CA LEU A 393 22.66 14.48 16.27
C LEU A 393 22.25 12.99 16.19
N GLY A 394 23.14 12.13 15.69
CA GLY A 394 22.89 10.69 15.61
C GLY A 394 22.68 10.06 16.97
N LYS A 395 23.50 10.45 17.95
CA LYS A 395 23.36 10.00 19.35
C LYS A 395 22.06 10.48 19.98
N ALA A 396 21.68 11.75 19.80
CA ALA A 396 20.44 12.30 20.34
C ALA A 396 19.19 11.57 19.80
N MET A 397 19.16 11.27 18.50
CA MET A 397 18.09 10.48 17.92
C MET A 397 18.02 9.06 18.53
N ALA A 398 19.18 8.42 18.67
CA ALA A 398 19.25 7.09 19.27
C ALA A 398 18.76 7.10 20.74
N GLU A 399 19.22 8.05 21.55
CA GLU A 399 18.83 8.19 22.96
C GLU A 399 17.31 8.45 23.09
N ARG A 400 16.75 9.26 22.20
CA ARG A 400 15.31 9.54 22.18
C ARG A 400 14.49 8.29 21.86
N LEU A 401 14.93 7.48 20.87
CA LEU A 401 14.27 6.23 20.51
C LEU A 401 14.39 5.18 21.62
N ILE A 402 15.54 5.07 22.27
CA ILE A 402 15.77 4.13 23.37
C ILE A 402 14.92 4.48 24.59
N ALA A 403 14.66 5.77 24.83
CA ALA A 403 13.80 6.23 25.92
C ALA A 403 12.32 5.84 25.73
N ASP A 404 11.91 5.45 24.53
CA ASP A 404 10.55 4.96 24.23
C ASP A 404 10.38 3.43 24.46
N ARG A 405 11.49 2.69 24.77
CA ARG A 405 11.43 1.27 25.08
C ARG A 405 10.71 1.05 26.41
#